data_a025f4fc196f066bcfee21a32a7161bf
#
_entry.id   a025f4fc196f066bcfee21a32a7161bf
#
_cell.length_a   1.000
_cell.length_b   1.000
_cell.length_c   1.000
_cell.angle_alpha   90.00
_cell.angle_beta   90.00
_cell.angle_gamma   90.00
#
_symmetry.space_group_name_H-M   'P 1'
#
loop_
_entity.id
_entity.type
_entity.pdbx_description
1 polymer ?
#
loop_
_entity_poly.entity_id
_entity_poly.type
_entity_poly.pdbx_seq_one_letter_code
_entity_poly.pdbx_strand_id
1 'polypeptide(L)'
;MIRKAIVPMAGLGTRLYPIGVVLPKGLMPFALPNGILTTGLQLIAETLLAAGVEQIGVVVSPENRPVYEAFLEGGGARYAPARAKRPEMQRAYESLQTIRCHLTFIEQPELLGLGHAVWCARGFADGEPMLIFLGDHIPLPLGDPTAIQQIAQAFAAHQSPVYGVHRVPTSKVSLYGILQGEPTDAPRLYRLLQLHEKPTPEYAQQHLHTAGLPPDEFFAHSGVYAFPPALWSALEQIAAEHDPTHGEWTLTHAQRRLLQQMPAYLYETEHHWLDFGTAHEYRHAFCYLAERHDV
;
A
#
# COMPACT_ATOMS: atom_id res chain seq x y z
N MET A 1 -1.64 -15.11 -12.12
CA MET A 1 -2.30 -14.30 -11.07
C MET A 1 -1.28 -14.04 -9.96
N ILE A 2 -1.17 -12.81 -9.45
CA ILE A 2 -0.23 -12.52 -8.35
C ILE A 2 -0.82 -13.07 -7.06
N ARG A 3 -0.06 -13.90 -6.33
CA ARG A 3 -0.52 -14.56 -5.09
C ARG A 3 0.11 -13.98 -3.82
N LYS A 4 1.15 -13.18 -3.97
CA LYS A 4 1.89 -12.60 -2.86
C LYS A 4 1.81 -11.08 -2.86
N ALA A 5 1.68 -10.49 -1.68
CA ALA A 5 1.75 -9.04 -1.48
C ALA A 5 2.76 -8.68 -0.40
N ILE A 6 3.41 -7.53 -0.55
CA ILE A 6 4.27 -6.91 0.46
C ILE A 6 3.59 -5.64 0.95
N VAL A 7 3.49 -5.51 2.27
CA VAL A 7 2.90 -4.34 2.93
C VAL A 7 3.94 -3.68 3.84
N PRO A 8 4.60 -2.60 3.40
CA PRO A 8 5.58 -1.88 4.21
C PRO A 8 4.90 -1.09 5.35
N MET A 9 5.21 -1.44 6.60
CA MET A 9 4.67 -0.82 7.82
C MET A 9 5.75 -0.50 8.87
N ALA A 10 7.03 -0.52 8.51
CA ALA A 10 8.14 -0.32 9.44
C ALA A 10 8.38 1.14 9.87
N GLY A 11 7.81 2.11 9.15
CA GLY A 11 8.04 3.54 9.40
C GLY A 11 7.62 3.98 10.81
N LEU A 12 8.35 4.94 11.38
CA LEU A 12 8.15 5.46 12.75
C LEU A 12 6.79 6.15 13.00
N GLY A 13 6.03 6.46 11.94
CA GLY A 13 4.75 7.17 12.11
C GLY A 13 4.89 8.58 12.66
N THR A 14 5.99 9.28 12.39
CA THR A 14 6.30 10.63 12.93
C THR A 14 5.20 11.65 12.66
N ARG A 15 4.47 11.50 11.53
CA ARG A 15 3.34 12.37 11.17
C ARG A 15 2.07 12.12 12.02
N LEU A 16 2.06 11.03 12.79
CA LEU A 16 1.00 10.67 13.75
C LEU A 16 1.45 10.88 15.20
N TYR A 17 2.53 11.65 15.44
CA TYR A 17 2.99 11.98 16.81
C TYR A 17 1.88 12.75 17.57
N PRO A 18 1.67 12.47 18.91
CA PRO A 18 2.48 11.55 19.75
C PRO A 18 2.03 10.08 19.74
N ILE A 19 0.90 9.75 19.11
CA ILE A 19 0.31 8.41 19.17
C ILE A 19 1.22 7.36 18.51
N GLY A 20 1.94 7.73 17.44
CA GLY A 20 2.90 6.85 16.75
C GLY A 20 4.04 6.31 17.63
N VAL A 21 4.28 6.91 18.82
CA VAL A 21 5.28 6.43 19.78
C VAL A 21 4.87 5.10 20.41
N VAL A 22 3.57 4.88 20.62
CA VAL A 22 3.05 3.72 21.36
C VAL A 22 2.21 2.78 20.50
N LEU A 23 1.71 3.28 19.37
CA LEU A 23 0.84 2.53 18.48
C LEU A 23 1.42 2.55 17.06
N PRO A 24 1.90 1.40 16.55
CA PRO A 24 2.33 1.30 15.17
C PRO A 24 1.22 1.72 14.20
N LYS A 25 1.58 2.42 13.12
CA LYS A 25 0.65 2.98 12.15
C LYS A 25 -0.38 1.96 11.63
N GLY A 26 0.06 0.74 11.32
CA GLY A 26 -0.86 -0.32 10.86
C GLY A 26 -1.89 -0.75 11.89
N LEU A 27 -1.71 -0.43 13.16
CA LEU A 27 -2.66 -0.72 14.24
C LEU A 27 -3.55 0.47 14.62
N MET A 28 -3.48 1.58 13.86
CA MET A 28 -4.43 2.69 14.04
C MET A 28 -5.86 2.18 13.92
N PRO A 29 -6.73 2.47 14.90
CA PRO A 29 -8.08 1.92 14.96
C PRO A 29 -9.03 2.66 14.01
N PHE A 30 -9.95 1.92 13.42
CA PHE A 30 -11.09 2.45 12.67
C PHE A 30 -12.39 1.89 13.24
N ALA A 31 -13.44 2.70 13.22
CA ALA A 31 -14.79 2.26 13.54
C ALA A 31 -15.54 1.98 12.23
N LEU A 32 -16.19 0.83 12.15
CA LEU A 32 -17.10 0.50 11.05
C LEU A 32 -18.55 0.85 11.41
N PRO A 33 -19.45 1.05 10.44
CA PRO A 33 -20.85 1.45 10.69
C PRO A 33 -21.63 0.48 11.60
N ASN A 34 -21.23 -0.79 11.60
CA ASN A 34 -21.81 -1.82 12.48
C ASN A 34 -21.28 -1.78 13.92
N GLY A 35 -20.48 -0.75 14.28
CA GLY A 35 -19.91 -0.57 15.62
C GLY A 35 -18.67 -1.44 15.90
N ILE A 36 -18.18 -2.19 14.92
CA ILE A 36 -16.96 -2.99 15.05
C ILE A 36 -15.74 -2.06 14.94
N LEU A 37 -14.76 -2.27 15.83
CA LEU A 37 -13.45 -1.66 15.73
C LEU A 37 -12.51 -2.60 14.97
N THR A 38 -11.80 -2.04 14.00
CA THR A 38 -10.80 -2.72 13.19
C THR A 38 -9.50 -1.91 13.17
N THR A 39 -8.48 -2.38 12.48
CA THR A 39 -7.21 -1.67 12.32
C THR A 39 -6.84 -1.53 10.84
N GLY A 40 -5.91 -0.61 10.53
CA GLY A 40 -5.40 -0.45 9.16
C GLY A 40 -4.82 -1.75 8.60
N LEU A 41 -4.02 -2.48 9.39
CA LEU A 41 -3.49 -3.80 8.99
C LEU A 41 -4.61 -4.79 8.64
N GLN A 42 -5.65 -4.86 9.47
CA GLN A 42 -6.76 -5.79 9.25
C GLN A 42 -7.52 -5.44 7.96
N LEU A 43 -7.88 -4.18 7.75
CA LEU A 43 -8.54 -3.71 6.53
C LEU A 43 -7.72 -4.01 5.28
N ILE A 44 -6.41 -3.74 5.32
CA ILE A 44 -5.50 -4.02 4.19
C ILE A 44 -5.41 -5.52 3.93
N ALA A 45 -5.25 -6.34 4.99
CA ALA A 45 -5.14 -7.78 4.84
C ALA A 45 -6.43 -8.40 4.28
N GLU A 46 -7.60 -8.01 4.80
CA GLU A 46 -8.91 -8.45 4.31
C GLU A 46 -9.12 -8.07 2.84
N THR A 47 -8.74 -6.85 2.45
CA THR A 47 -8.81 -6.38 1.06
C THR A 47 -7.91 -7.20 0.13
N LEU A 48 -6.68 -7.51 0.55
CA LEU A 48 -5.75 -8.33 -0.22
C LEU A 48 -6.26 -9.77 -0.37
N LEU A 49 -6.76 -10.37 0.70
CA LEU A 49 -7.32 -11.73 0.69
C LEU A 49 -8.57 -11.81 -0.21
N ALA A 50 -9.45 -10.81 -0.13
CA ALA A 50 -10.63 -10.71 -1.01
C ALA A 50 -10.25 -10.59 -2.50
N ALA A 51 -9.09 -9.99 -2.79
CA ALA A 51 -8.56 -9.91 -4.14
C ALA A 51 -7.86 -11.19 -4.65
N GLY A 52 -7.76 -12.23 -3.82
CA GLY A 52 -7.14 -13.51 -4.17
C GLY A 52 -5.64 -13.61 -3.85
N VAL A 53 -5.10 -12.69 -3.03
CA VAL A 53 -3.75 -12.83 -2.47
C VAL A 53 -3.76 -13.94 -1.42
N GLU A 54 -2.77 -14.82 -1.47
CA GLU A 54 -2.66 -15.98 -0.59
C GLU A 54 -1.65 -15.77 0.56
N GLN A 55 -0.62 -14.94 0.34
CA GLN A 55 0.44 -14.68 1.30
C GLN A 55 0.75 -13.18 1.35
N ILE A 56 0.86 -12.65 2.56
CA ILE A 56 1.09 -11.22 2.80
C ILE A 56 2.35 -11.06 3.66
N GLY A 57 3.40 -10.50 3.09
CA GLY A 57 4.63 -10.11 3.80
C GLY A 57 4.47 -8.72 4.40
N VAL A 58 4.33 -8.61 5.71
CA VAL A 58 4.24 -7.32 6.40
C VAL A 58 5.64 -6.93 6.88
N VAL A 59 6.19 -5.85 6.31
CA VAL A 59 7.51 -5.35 6.70
C VAL A 59 7.35 -4.42 7.89
N VAL A 60 7.97 -4.78 9.01
CA VAL A 60 7.87 -4.05 10.29
C VAL A 60 9.26 -3.75 10.85
N SER A 61 9.37 -2.78 11.74
CA SER A 61 10.60 -2.60 12.53
C SER A 61 10.71 -3.68 13.62
N PRO A 62 11.91 -4.08 14.04
CA PRO A 62 12.10 -5.04 15.12
C PRO A 62 11.36 -4.66 16.40
N GLU A 63 11.31 -3.35 16.74
CA GLU A 63 10.63 -2.83 17.94
C GLU A 63 9.10 -3.00 17.86
N ASN A 64 8.53 -2.86 16.66
CA ASN A 64 7.07 -2.92 16.47
C ASN A 64 6.56 -4.33 16.24
N ARG A 65 7.40 -5.27 15.81
CA ARG A 65 7.00 -6.66 15.54
C ARG A 65 6.24 -7.32 16.68
N PRO A 66 6.71 -7.26 17.95
CA PRO A 66 5.99 -7.88 19.08
C PRO A 66 4.59 -7.30 19.28
N VAL A 67 4.39 -6.01 18.97
CA VAL A 67 3.08 -5.35 19.10
C VAL A 67 2.08 -5.90 18.06
N TYR A 68 2.53 -6.08 16.83
CA TYR A 68 1.71 -6.69 15.77
C TYR A 68 1.38 -8.17 16.07
N GLU A 69 2.37 -8.94 16.55
CA GLU A 69 2.18 -10.34 16.93
C GLU A 69 1.16 -10.45 18.06
N ALA A 70 1.28 -9.64 19.13
CA ALA A 70 0.35 -9.61 20.25
C ALA A 70 -1.08 -9.22 19.82
N PHE A 71 -1.22 -8.30 18.86
CA PHE A 71 -2.51 -7.94 18.28
C PHE A 71 -3.15 -9.16 17.58
N LEU A 72 -2.41 -9.85 16.71
CA LEU A 72 -2.91 -11.02 15.98
C LEU A 72 -3.20 -12.23 16.89
N GLU A 73 -2.55 -12.33 18.03
CA GLU A 73 -2.88 -13.34 19.05
C GLU A 73 -4.26 -13.10 19.70
N GLY A 74 -4.82 -11.88 19.55
CA GLY A 74 -6.17 -11.56 20.04
C GLY A 74 -6.33 -11.73 21.55
N GLY A 75 -5.24 -11.47 22.31
CA GLY A 75 -5.21 -11.59 23.77
C GLY A 75 -5.18 -13.04 24.29
N GLY A 76 -5.04 -14.04 23.43
CA GLY A 76 -4.81 -15.43 23.80
C GLY A 76 -5.76 -15.98 24.87
N ALA A 77 -5.25 -16.72 25.83
CA ALA A 77 -6.01 -17.35 26.92
C ALA A 77 -6.68 -16.32 27.85
N ARG A 78 -6.08 -15.13 28.03
CA ARG A 78 -6.64 -14.08 28.92
C ARG A 78 -8.04 -13.65 28.51
N TYR A 79 -8.32 -13.57 27.22
CA TYR A 79 -9.61 -13.13 26.69
C TYR A 79 -10.57 -14.29 26.37
N ALA A 80 -10.13 -15.55 26.44
CA ALA A 80 -10.96 -16.71 26.12
C ALA A 80 -12.29 -16.76 26.91
N PRO A 81 -12.33 -16.48 28.25
CA PRO A 81 -13.61 -16.49 28.99
C PRO A 81 -14.57 -15.39 28.53
N ALA A 82 -14.06 -14.24 28.08
CA ALA A 82 -14.90 -13.16 27.57
C ALA A 82 -15.45 -13.49 26.17
N ARG A 83 -14.59 -14.04 25.29
CA ARG A 83 -14.99 -14.53 23.96
C ARG A 83 -16.10 -15.57 24.03
N ALA A 84 -15.99 -16.53 24.94
CA ALA A 84 -17.01 -17.57 25.13
C ALA A 84 -18.40 -17.02 25.49
N LYS A 85 -18.47 -15.80 26.04
CA LYS A 85 -19.73 -15.15 26.46
C LYS A 85 -20.24 -14.11 25.45
N ARG A 86 -19.42 -13.72 24.46
CA ARG A 86 -19.69 -12.62 23.53
C ARG A 86 -19.40 -13.06 22.09
N PRO A 87 -20.42 -13.46 21.33
CA PRO A 87 -20.26 -13.96 19.96
C PRO A 87 -19.55 -12.97 19.01
N GLU A 88 -19.74 -11.67 19.22
CA GLU A 88 -19.07 -10.64 18.45
C GLU A 88 -17.54 -10.63 18.66
N MET A 89 -17.10 -10.84 19.92
CA MET A 89 -15.67 -10.98 20.22
C MET A 89 -15.08 -12.26 19.63
N GLN A 90 -15.86 -13.32 19.63
CA GLN A 90 -15.43 -14.60 19.05
C GLN A 90 -15.25 -14.46 17.53
N ARG A 91 -16.19 -13.83 16.82
CA ARG A 91 -16.08 -13.57 15.37
C ARG A 91 -14.87 -12.69 15.04
N ALA A 92 -14.66 -11.60 15.81
CA ALA A 92 -13.48 -10.75 15.61
C ALA A 92 -12.16 -11.52 15.81
N TYR A 93 -12.10 -12.40 16.81
CA TYR A 93 -10.96 -13.27 17.03
C TYR A 93 -10.73 -14.25 15.87
N GLU A 94 -11.79 -14.88 15.36
CA GLU A 94 -11.71 -15.80 14.22
C GLU A 94 -11.21 -15.09 12.95
N SER A 95 -11.67 -13.85 12.68
CA SER A 95 -11.15 -13.01 11.59
C SER A 95 -9.64 -12.76 11.76
N LEU A 96 -9.19 -12.38 12.97
CA LEU A 96 -7.76 -12.20 13.24
C LEU A 96 -6.95 -13.48 13.02
N GLN A 97 -7.46 -14.65 13.41
CA GLN A 97 -6.76 -15.92 13.18
C GLN A 97 -6.70 -16.28 11.69
N THR A 98 -7.77 -16.00 10.94
CA THR A 98 -7.77 -16.18 9.48
C THR A 98 -6.68 -15.32 8.84
N ILE A 99 -6.63 -14.03 9.15
CA ILE A 99 -5.59 -13.12 8.64
C ILE A 99 -4.20 -13.62 9.05
N ARG A 100 -4.01 -13.99 10.31
CA ARG A 100 -2.73 -14.46 10.85
C ARG A 100 -2.12 -15.60 10.05
N CYS A 101 -2.95 -16.54 9.58
CA CYS A 101 -2.48 -17.69 8.78
C CYS A 101 -1.89 -17.28 7.42
N HIS A 102 -2.22 -16.09 6.92
CA HIS A 102 -1.73 -15.57 5.64
C HIS A 102 -0.59 -14.55 5.79
N LEU A 103 -0.27 -14.11 7.03
CA LEU A 103 0.73 -13.09 7.28
C LEU A 103 2.10 -13.69 7.60
N THR A 104 3.14 -13.07 7.07
CA THR A 104 4.54 -13.28 7.44
C THR A 104 5.16 -11.94 7.81
N PHE A 105 5.65 -11.78 9.04
CA PHE A 105 6.39 -10.59 9.42
C PHE A 105 7.83 -10.66 8.94
N ILE A 106 8.27 -9.57 8.31
CA ILE A 106 9.61 -9.37 7.76
C ILE A 106 10.21 -8.15 8.46
N GLU A 107 11.39 -8.28 9.00
CA GLU A 107 12.02 -7.17 9.70
C GLU A 107 12.78 -6.25 8.75
N GLN A 108 12.56 -4.94 8.91
CA GLN A 108 13.41 -3.90 8.39
C GLN A 108 14.29 -3.40 9.55
N PRO A 109 15.55 -3.86 9.65
CA PRO A 109 16.39 -3.57 10.82
C PRO A 109 16.81 -2.10 10.89
N GLU A 110 16.95 -1.46 9.75
CA GLU A 110 17.32 -0.05 9.63
C GLU A 110 16.28 0.69 8.77
N LEU A 111 15.84 1.86 9.23
CA LEU A 111 14.78 2.64 8.56
C LEU A 111 15.37 3.48 7.41
N LEU A 112 15.96 2.83 6.41
CA LEU A 112 16.61 3.48 5.27
C LEU A 112 15.63 3.91 4.17
N GLY A 113 14.32 3.80 4.38
CA GLY A 113 13.30 4.22 3.43
C GLY A 113 12.46 3.07 2.85
N LEU A 114 11.50 3.43 1.98
CA LEU A 114 10.54 2.49 1.41
C LEU A 114 11.19 1.45 0.49
N GLY A 115 12.19 1.84 -0.31
CA GLY A 115 12.93 0.92 -1.17
C GLY A 115 13.63 -0.16 -0.36
N HIS A 116 14.24 0.21 0.77
CA HIS A 116 14.87 -0.74 1.70
C HIS A 116 13.84 -1.66 2.35
N ALA A 117 12.67 -1.15 2.75
CA ALA A 117 11.60 -1.99 3.29
C ALA A 117 11.19 -3.09 2.30
N VAL A 118 11.00 -2.73 1.03
CA VAL A 118 10.69 -3.70 -0.04
C VAL A 118 11.86 -4.66 -0.25
N TRP A 119 13.08 -4.17 -0.27
CA TRP A 119 14.30 -4.99 -0.39
C TRP A 119 14.42 -6.06 0.70
N CYS A 120 14.07 -5.73 1.95
CA CYS A 120 14.08 -6.71 3.04
C CYS A 120 13.14 -7.89 2.76
N ALA A 121 12.09 -7.69 1.97
CA ALA A 121 11.12 -8.73 1.63
C ALA A 121 11.52 -9.61 0.42
N ARG A 122 12.73 -9.46 -0.15
CA ARG A 122 13.15 -10.22 -1.34
C ARG A 122 13.11 -11.75 -1.15
N GLY A 123 13.47 -12.23 0.05
CA GLY A 123 13.41 -13.65 0.37
C GLY A 123 11.97 -14.21 0.43
N PHE A 124 11.02 -13.39 0.90
CA PHE A 124 9.61 -13.73 0.88
C PHE A 124 9.04 -13.79 -0.55
N ALA A 125 9.49 -12.89 -1.41
CA ALA A 125 9.08 -12.84 -2.81
C ALA A 125 9.48 -14.11 -3.58
N ASP A 126 10.65 -14.66 -3.31
CA ASP A 126 11.18 -15.90 -3.91
C ASP A 126 11.11 -15.93 -5.45
N GLY A 127 11.43 -14.78 -6.06
CA GLY A 127 11.42 -14.63 -7.52
C GLY A 127 10.04 -14.58 -8.18
N GLU A 128 8.96 -14.54 -7.40
CA GLU A 128 7.59 -14.42 -7.96
C GLU A 128 7.22 -12.94 -8.23
N PRO A 129 6.24 -12.70 -9.15
CA PRO A 129 5.60 -11.40 -9.27
C PRO A 129 4.91 -10.99 -7.97
N MET A 130 4.91 -9.70 -7.66
CA MET A 130 4.52 -9.20 -6.36
C MET A 130 3.58 -8.00 -6.45
N LEU A 131 2.57 -7.96 -5.58
CA LEU A 131 1.91 -6.72 -5.22
C LEU A 131 2.70 -6.01 -4.12
N ILE A 132 2.87 -4.70 -4.24
CA ILE A 132 3.28 -3.84 -3.14
C ILE A 132 2.09 -2.96 -2.79
N PHE A 133 1.68 -3.00 -1.54
CA PHE A 133 0.55 -2.24 -1.02
C PHE A 133 1.03 -1.34 0.13
N LEU A 134 0.98 -0.03 -0.04
CA LEU A 134 1.44 0.89 1.00
C LEU A 134 0.55 0.77 2.25
N GLY A 135 1.19 0.60 3.40
CA GLY A 135 0.54 0.29 4.68
C GLY A 135 -0.25 1.42 5.31
N ASP A 136 -0.60 2.46 4.57
CA ASP A 136 -1.40 3.62 4.99
C ASP A 136 -2.50 4.00 4.00
N HIS A 137 -2.84 3.10 3.07
CA HIS A 137 -3.87 3.33 2.07
C HIS A 137 -4.98 2.29 2.20
N ILE A 138 -6.23 2.68 1.94
CA ILE A 138 -7.40 1.80 1.92
C ILE A 138 -8.21 2.14 0.66
N PRO A 139 -8.41 1.20 -0.28
CA PRO A 139 -9.26 1.40 -1.46
C PRO A 139 -10.73 1.18 -1.11
N LEU A 140 -11.62 2.05 -1.58
CA LEU A 140 -13.06 1.97 -1.39
C LEU A 140 -13.84 2.39 -2.65
N PRO A 141 -15.06 1.88 -2.89
CA PRO A 141 -15.68 0.75 -2.22
C PRO A 141 -14.92 -0.54 -2.52
N LEU A 142 -15.20 -1.56 -1.74
CA LEU A 142 -14.65 -2.90 -1.93
C LEU A 142 -15.46 -3.66 -3.03
N GLY A 143 -15.67 -2.99 -4.18
CA GLY A 143 -16.47 -3.52 -5.29
C GLY A 143 -15.85 -4.71 -6.00
N ASP A 144 -16.61 -5.34 -6.89
CA ASP A 144 -16.15 -6.42 -7.76
C ASP A 144 -16.11 -5.91 -9.22
N PRO A 145 -14.93 -5.95 -9.90
CA PRO A 145 -13.63 -6.31 -9.34
C PRO A 145 -13.04 -5.22 -8.41
N THR A 146 -12.33 -5.64 -7.37
CA THR A 146 -11.63 -4.71 -6.47
C THR A 146 -10.52 -3.96 -7.21
N ALA A 147 -10.07 -2.81 -6.67
CA ALA A 147 -8.94 -2.07 -7.24
C ALA A 147 -7.70 -2.94 -7.42
N ILE A 148 -7.44 -3.84 -6.46
CA ILE A 148 -6.31 -4.76 -6.49
C ILE A 148 -6.47 -5.78 -7.61
N GLN A 149 -7.67 -6.34 -7.80
CA GLN A 149 -7.96 -7.27 -8.90
C GLN A 149 -7.80 -6.60 -10.26
N GLN A 150 -8.25 -5.35 -10.43
CA GLN A 150 -8.07 -4.58 -11.66
C GLN A 150 -6.59 -4.40 -12.01
N ILE A 151 -5.77 -4.01 -11.02
CA ILE A 151 -4.31 -3.85 -11.19
C ILE A 151 -3.64 -5.20 -11.51
N ALA A 152 -4.03 -6.27 -10.80
CA ALA A 152 -3.50 -7.61 -11.03
C ALA A 152 -3.90 -8.18 -12.41
N GLN A 153 -5.10 -7.87 -12.91
CA GLN A 153 -5.55 -8.24 -14.27
C GLN A 153 -4.73 -7.50 -15.33
N ALA A 154 -4.52 -6.18 -15.17
CA ALA A 154 -3.67 -5.40 -16.07
C ALA A 154 -2.23 -5.95 -16.06
N PHE A 155 -1.68 -6.31 -14.90
CA PHE A 155 -0.39 -6.98 -14.81
C PHE A 155 -0.37 -8.32 -15.55
N ALA A 156 -1.38 -9.14 -15.37
CA ALA A 156 -1.47 -10.46 -16.04
C ALA A 156 -1.46 -10.33 -17.55
N ALA A 157 -2.10 -9.29 -18.10
CA ALA A 157 -2.16 -9.03 -19.54
C ALA A 157 -0.81 -8.55 -20.12
N HIS A 158 -0.06 -7.75 -19.37
CA HIS A 158 1.14 -7.07 -19.89
C HIS A 158 2.46 -7.64 -19.37
N GLN A 159 2.47 -8.39 -18.26
CA GLN A 159 3.66 -8.94 -17.60
C GLN A 159 4.74 -7.86 -17.31
N SER A 160 4.31 -6.63 -17.08
CA SER A 160 5.10 -5.42 -16.91
C SER A 160 4.64 -4.68 -15.66
N PRO A 161 5.43 -3.78 -15.07
CA PRO A 161 4.99 -3.00 -13.90
C PRO A 161 3.67 -2.29 -14.16
N VAL A 162 2.72 -2.42 -13.24
CA VAL A 162 1.44 -1.69 -13.27
C VAL A 162 1.30 -0.90 -11.97
N TYR A 163 1.03 0.38 -12.11
CA TYR A 163 0.83 1.33 -11.02
C TYR A 163 -0.65 1.67 -10.93
N GLY A 164 -1.28 1.40 -9.79
CA GLY A 164 -2.60 1.94 -9.52
C GLY A 164 -2.52 3.46 -9.34
N VAL A 165 -3.38 4.18 -10.04
CA VAL A 165 -3.43 5.64 -9.99
C VAL A 165 -4.84 6.15 -9.77
N HIS A 166 -4.93 7.35 -9.21
CA HIS A 166 -6.15 8.14 -9.10
C HIS A 166 -5.86 9.59 -9.47
N ARG A 167 -6.90 10.37 -9.75
CA ARG A 167 -6.76 11.78 -10.08
C ARG A 167 -6.64 12.64 -8.85
N VAL A 168 -5.74 13.62 -8.93
CA VAL A 168 -5.59 14.67 -7.92
C VAL A 168 -5.53 16.04 -8.58
N PRO A 169 -6.08 17.09 -7.93
CA PRO A 169 -5.94 18.45 -8.45
C PRO A 169 -4.51 18.97 -8.27
N THR A 170 -4.16 19.99 -9.05
CA THR A 170 -2.86 20.67 -8.99
C THR A 170 -2.42 21.04 -7.57
N SER A 171 -3.36 21.45 -6.72
CA SER A 171 -3.09 21.84 -5.33
C SER A 171 -2.56 20.71 -4.45
N LYS A 172 -2.70 19.44 -4.86
CA LYS A 172 -2.27 18.26 -4.10
C LYS A 172 -1.04 17.56 -4.67
N VAL A 173 -0.51 17.97 -5.82
CA VAL A 173 0.61 17.27 -6.48
C VAL A 173 1.86 17.16 -5.60
N SER A 174 2.13 18.14 -4.75
CA SER A 174 3.29 18.14 -3.84
C SER A 174 3.17 17.16 -2.66
N LEU A 175 2.02 16.50 -2.51
CA LEU A 175 1.80 15.51 -1.46
C LEU A 175 2.13 14.09 -1.91
N TYR A 176 2.09 13.82 -3.23
CA TYR A 176 2.14 12.48 -3.81
C TYR A 176 3.25 12.33 -4.86
N GLY A 177 3.61 11.09 -5.15
CA GLY A 177 4.31 10.78 -6.38
C GLY A 177 3.35 10.95 -7.57
N ILE A 178 3.75 11.76 -8.55
CA ILE A 178 2.95 12.07 -9.74
C ILE A 178 3.52 11.31 -10.93
N LEU A 179 2.61 10.74 -11.72
CA LEU A 179 2.94 9.90 -12.87
C LEU A 179 2.32 10.48 -14.14
N GLN A 180 3.12 10.57 -15.20
CA GLN A 180 2.62 10.93 -16.52
C GLN A 180 2.40 9.67 -17.36
N GLY A 181 1.23 9.55 -17.95
CA GLY A 181 0.89 8.45 -18.85
C GLY A 181 0.58 8.93 -20.27
N GLU A 182 0.66 8.00 -21.20
CA GLU A 182 0.14 8.13 -22.56
C GLU A 182 -1.05 7.17 -22.70
N PRO A 183 -2.23 7.64 -23.14
CA PRO A 183 -3.39 6.77 -23.32
C PRO A 183 -3.08 5.58 -24.22
N THR A 184 -3.66 4.43 -23.90
CA THR A 184 -3.63 3.22 -24.76
C THR A 184 -5.01 2.98 -25.37
N ASP A 185 -5.15 1.96 -26.22
CA ASP A 185 -6.46 1.55 -26.76
C ASP A 185 -7.38 0.90 -25.71
N ALA A 186 -6.79 0.44 -24.58
CA ALA A 186 -7.56 -0.12 -23.48
C ALA A 186 -8.06 1.00 -22.54
N PRO A 187 -9.33 0.98 -22.12
CA PRO A 187 -9.87 1.99 -21.23
C PRO A 187 -9.12 1.99 -19.89
N ARG A 188 -8.85 3.19 -19.35
CA ARG A 188 -8.18 3.41 -18.04
C ARG A 188 -6.76 2.89 -17.94
N LEU A 189 -6.19 2.40 -19.03
CA LEU A 189 -4.81 1.95 -19.10
C LEU A 189 -3.98 2.95 -19.86
N TYR A 190 -2.86 3.37 -19.27
CA TYR A 190 -1.94 4.33 -19.85
C TYR A 190 -0.53 3.75 -19.81
N ARG A 191 0.26 4.03 -20.82
CA ARG A 191 1.69 3.71 -20.79
C ARG A 191 2.41 4.75 -19.93
N LEU A 192 3.14 4.30 -18.90
CA LEU A 192 3.92 5.21 -18.07
C LEU A 192 5.07 5.83 -18.88
N LEU A 193 5.16 7.15 -18.88
CA LEU A 193 6.24 7.92 -19.51
C LEU A 193 7.29 8.34 -18.49
N GLN A 194 6.87 8.90 -17.36
CA GLN A 194 7.75 9.33 -16.28
C GLN A 194 7.02 9.42 -14.94
N LEU A 195 7.80 9.44 -13.86
CA LEU A 195 7.30 9.61 -12.51
C LEU A 195 8.21 10.53 -11.70
N HIS A 196 7.59 11.33 -10.82
CA HIS A 196 8.31 12.26 -9.97
C HIS A 196 7.70 12.29 -8.58
N GLU A 197 8.55 12.13 -7.55
CA GLU A 197 8.12 12.17 -6.16
C GLU A 197 7.94 13.63 -5.73
N LYS A 198 6.72 13.96 -5.28
CA LYS A 198 6.34 15.26 -4.71
C LYS A 198 6.83 16.47 -5.50
N PRO A 199 6.44 16.59 -6.79
CA PRO A 199 6.87 17.71 -7.63
C PRO A 199 6.25 19.03 -7.14
N THR A 200 6.85 20.15 -7.54
CA THR A 200 6.15 21.44 -7.42
C THR A 200 4.99 21.50 -8.41
N PRO A 201 3.94 22.31 -8.14
CA PRO A 201 2.83 22.50 -9.08
C PRO A 201 3.29 22.94 -10.47
N GLU A 202 4.27 23.86 -10.54
CA GLU A 202 4.83 24.36 -11.79
C GLU A 202 5.51 23.25 -12.58
N TYR A 203 6.33 22.43 -11.92
CA TYR A 203 6.99 21.29 -12.57
C TYR A 203 5.97 20.27 -13.08
N ALA A 204 4.95 19.96 -12.28
CA ALA A 204 3.90 19.02 -12.67
C ALA A 204 3.15 19.51 -13.92
N GLN A 205 2.76 20.79 -13.94
CA GLN A 205 2.07 21.40 -15.10
C GLN A 205 2.91 21.36 -16.37
N GLN A 206 4.22 21.61 -16.27
CA GLN A 206 5.11 21.64 -17.43
C GLN A 206 5.50 20.26 -17.95
N HIS A 207 5.59 19.25 -17.07
CA HIS A 207 6.25 18.00 -17.41
C HIS A 207 5.45 16.73 -17.12
N LEU A 208 4.40 16.77 -16.27
CA LEU A 208 3.74 15.55 -15.77
C LEU A 208 2.26 15.46 -16.14
N HIS A 209 1.75 16.37 -16.96
CA HIS A 209 0.35 16.31 -17.38
C HIS A 209 0.13 15.15 -18.37
N THR A 210 -0.88 14.32 -18.09
CA THR A 210 -1.29 13.22 -18.95
C THR A 210 -2.32 13.69 -19.98
N ALA A 211 -2.10 13.40 -21.26
CA ALA A 211 -3.02 13.76 -22.33
C ALA A 211 -4.42 13.14 -22.08
N GLY A 212 -5.45 13.97 -22.27
CA GLY A 212 -6.85 13.55 -22.06
C GLY A 212 -7.38 13.80 -20.65
N LEU A 213 -6.53 14.17 -19.68
CA LEU A 213 -6.99 14.67 -18.39
C LEU A 213 -7.34 16.17 -18.46
N PRO A 214 -8.25 16.67 -17.59
CA PRO A 214 -8.43 18.10 -17.37
C PRO A 214 -7.09 18.80 -17.05
N PRO A 215 -6.89 20.07 -17.44
CA PRO A 215 -5.60 20.76 -17.27
C PRO A 215 -5.11 20.89 -15.83
N ASP A 216 -6.02 20.81 -14.87
CA ASP A 216 -5.75 20.94 -13.43
C ASP A 216 -5.73 19.59 -12.70
N GLU A 217 -5.81 18.46 -13.42
CA GLU A 217 -5.77 17.10 -12.86
C GLU A 217 -4.51 16.35 -13.28
N PHE A 218 -4.01 15.54 -12.35
CA PHE A 218 -2.80 14.71 -12.50
C PHE A 218 -3.04 13.32 -11.96
N PHE A 219 -2.32 12.33 -12.48
CA PHE A 219 -2.28 11.00 -11.86
C PHE A 219 -1.31 10.97 -10.69
N ALA A 220 -1.84 10.69 -9.51
CA ALA A 220 -1.08 10.32 -8.33
C ALA A 220 -1.13 8.79 -8.12
N HIS A 221 -0.06 8.21 -7.59
CA HIS A 221 -0.10 6.79 -7.24
C HIS A 221 -1.10 6.54 -6.11
N SER A 222 -1.80 5.40 -6.19
CA SER A 222 -2.80 5.00 -5.21
C SER A 222 -2.23 4.12 -4.08
N GLY A 223 -0.91 3.94 -4.05
CA GLY A 223 -0.26 3.09 -3.05
C GLY A 223 -0.28 1.59 -3.36
N VAL A 224 -0.78 1.19 -4.53
CA VAL A 224 -0.77 -0.22 -4.97
C VAL A 224 -0.03 -0.36 -6.29
N TYR A 225 0.88 -1.32 -6.32
CA TYR A 225 1.73 -1.60 -7.47
C TYR A 225 1.80 -3.10 -7.71
N ALA A 226 1.78 -3.51 -8.98
CA ALA A 226 2.10 -4.88 -9.39
C ALA A 226 3.46 -4.88 -10.11
N PHE A 227 4.39 -5.68 -9.64
CA PHE A 227 5.74 -5.75 -10.19
C PHE A 227 6.12 -7.15 -10.65
N PRO A 228 6.81 -7.27 -11.80
CA PRO A 228 7.48 -8.50 -12.20
C PRO A 228 8.73 -8.76 -11.34
N PRO A 229 9.31 -9.98 -11.40
CA PRO A 229 10.56 -10.30 -10.70
C PRO A 229 11.74 -9.39 -11.01
N ALA A 230 11.73 -8.69 -12.15
CA ALA A 230 12.75 -7.71 -12.51
C ALA A 230 12.94 -6.57 -11.49
N LEU A 231 11.92 -6.32 -10.63
CA LEU A 231 12.04 -5.37 -9.53
C LEU A 231 13.23 -5.70 -8.62
N TRP A 232 13.46 -6.99 -8.35
CA TRP A 232 14.48 -7.43 -7.41
C TRP A 232 15.89 -7.10 -7.91
N SER A 233 16.14 -7.30 -9.21
CA SER A 233 17.43 -6.91 -9.82
C SER A 233 17.64 -5.39 -9.79
N ALA A 234 16.58 -4.60 -10.00
CA ALA A 234 16.67 -3.14 -9.89
C ALA A 234 16.98 -2.69 -8.46
N LEU A 235 16.33 -3.31 -7.47
CA LEU A 235 16.59 -3.04 -6.05
C LEU A 235 17.99 -3.48 -5.61
N GLU A 236 18.49 -4.61 -6.13
CA GLU A 236 19.84 -5.11 -5.84
C GLU A 236 20.91 -4.16 -6.34
N GLN A 237 20.75 -3.63 -7.55
CA GLN A 237 21.66 -2.62 -8.09
C GLN A 237 21.66 -1.34 -7.23
N ILE A 238 20.48 -0.90 -6.76
CA ILE A 238 20.38 0.26 -5.88
C ILE A 238 21.02 -0.05 -4.52
N ALA A 239 20.82 -1.26 -3.98
CA ALA A 239 21.47 -1.68 -2.73
C ALA A 239 23.00 -1.60 -2.80
N ALA A 240 23.58 -2.00 -3.95
CA ALA A 240 25.02 -1.94 -4.18
C ALA A 240 25.57 -0.51 -4.34
N GLU A 241 24.72 0.43 -4.78
CA GLU A 241 25.08 1.83 -5.05
C GLU A 241 24.67 2.77 -3.89
N HIS A 242 23.83 2.30 -2.96
CA HIS A 242 23.27 3.13 -1.92
C HIS A 242 24.33 3.57 -0.90
N ASP A 243 24.47 4.88 -0.78
CA ASP A 243 25.24 5.52 0.30
C ASP A 243 24.24 6.11 1.30
N PRO A 244 24.21 5.65 2.56
CA PRO A 244 23.30 6.15 3.59
C PRO A 244 23.42 7.65 3.84
N THR A 245 24.54 8.28 3.47
CA THR A 245 24.74 9.73 3.60
C THR A 245 23.98 10.54 2.54
N HIS A 246 23.50 9.90 1.46
CA HIS A 246 22.77 10.53 0.37
C HIS A 246 21.24 10.49 0.52
N GLY A 247 20.73 10.18 1.72
CA GLY A 247 19.30 10.21 2.03
C GLY A 247 18.61 8.87 1.96
N GLU A 248 17.27 8.87 1.95
CA GLU A 248 16.46 7.66 1.98
C GLU A 248 16.54 6.85 0.67
N TRP A 249 16.63 5.55 0.80
CA TRP A 249 16.45 4.62 -0.32
C TRP A 249 14.96 4.54 -0.68
N THR A 250 14.56 5.31 -1.67
CA THR A 250 13.17 5.36 -2.14
C THR A 250 12.87 4.24 -3.14
N LEU A 251 11.63 3.77 -3.15
CA LEU A 251 11.15 2.83 -4.18
C LEU A 251 11.19 3.45 -5.58
N THR A 252 11.04 4.77 -5.66
CA THR A 252 11.07 5.56 -6.91
C THR A 252 12.36 5.34 -7.71
N HIS A 253 13.50 5.13 -7.05
CA HIS A 253 14.76 4.83 -7.73
C HIS A 253 14.67 3.50 -8.51
N ALA A 254 14.12 2.45 -7.89
CA ALA A 254 13.93 1.16 -8.57
C ALA A 254 12.90 1.26 -9.69
N GLN A 255 11.83 2.00 -9.48
CA GLN A 255 10.78 2.24 -10.48
C GLN A 255 11.33 2.94 -11.73
N ARG A 256 12.16 3.97 -11.57
CA ARG A 256 12.83 4.66 -12.68
C ARG A 256 13.79 3.73 -13.43
N ARG A 257 14.52 2.89 -12.70
CA ARG A 257 15.44 1.92 -13.31
C ARG A 257 14.69 0.86 -14.12
N LEU A 258 13.57 0.36 -13.60
CA LEU A 258 12.70 -0.55 -14.34
C LEU A 258 12.13 0.08 -15.61
N LEU A 259 11.71 1.34 -15.54
CA LEU A 259 11.15 2.07 -16.69
C LEU A 259 12.17 2.22 -17.84
N GLN A 260 13.47 2.21 -17.53
CA GLN A 260 14.53 2.20 -18.55
C GLN A 260 14.73 0.84 -19.22
N GLN A 261 14.28 -0.25 -18.57
CA GLN A 261 14.52 -1.63 -19.00
C GLN A 261 13.31 -2.26 -19.69
N MET A 262 12.10 -1.82 -19.30
CA MET A 262 10.85 -2.41 -19.80
C MET A 262 9.71 -1.39 -19.76
N PRO A 263 8.67 -1.56 -20.60
CA PRO A 263 7.47 -0.72 -20.51
C PRO A 263 6.81 -0.90 -19.15
N ALA A 264 6.13 0.15 -18.69
CA ALA A 264 5.32 0.13 -17.49
C ALA A 264 3.96 0.80 -17.75
N TYR A 265 2.96 0.50 -16.96
CA TYR A 265 1.60 0.97 -17.17
C TYR A 265 1.03 1.62 -15.92
N LEU A 266 0.12 2.57 -16.14
CA LEU A 266 -0.76 3.14 -15.13
C LEU A 266 -2.15 2.55 -15.32
N TYR A 267 -2.80 2.17 -14.25
CA TYR A 267 -4.20 1.76 -14.28
C TYR A 267 -5.02 2.70 -13.40
N GLU A 268 -5.91 3.47 -14.02
CA GLU A 268 -6.81 4.37 -13.30
C GLU A 268 -7.96 3.54 -12.70
N THR A 269 -7.91 3.32 -11.39
CA THR A 269 -8.95 2.58 -10.67
C THR A 269 -10.20 3.45 -10.45
N GLU A 270 -11.38 2.84 -10.38
CA GLU A 270 -12.64 3.53 -10.05
C GLU A 270 -12.83 3.78 -8.56
N HIS A 271 -11.86 3.35 -7.76
CA HIS A 271 -11.96 3.30 -6.32
C HIS A 271 -11.55 4.63 -5.68
N HIS A 272 -12.26 4.99 -4.61
CA HIS A 272 -11.83 6.07 -3.73
C HIS A 272 -10.73 5.54 -2.79
N TRP A 273 -9.63 6.29 -2.69
CA TRP A 273 -8.50 5.92 -1.86
C TRP A 273 -8.45 6.78 -0.62
N LEU A 274 -8.45 6.12 0.53
CA LEU A 274 -8.23 6.78 1.82
C LEU A 274 -6.76 6.62 2.20
N ASP A 275 -6.10 7.74 2.51
CA ASP A 275 -4.79 7.78 3.15
C ASP A 275 -4.99 8.00 4.66
N PHE A 276 -4.21 7.33 5.50
CA PHE A 276 -4.19 7.55 6.95
C PHE A 276 -2.78 7.76 7.50
N GLY A 277 -1.85 8.20 6.65
CA GLY A 277 -0.46 8.46 7.00
C GLY A 277 -0.22 9.75 7.76
N THR A 278 -1.18 10.67 7.82
CA THR A 278 -1.11 11.92 8.60
C THR A 278 -2.31 12.06 9.52
N ALA A 279 -2.24 12.89 10.55
CA ALA A 279 -3.35 13.11 11.47
C ALA A 279 -4.61 13.65 10.76
N HIS A 280 -4.43 14.52 9.76
CA HIS A 280 -5.54 15.06 8.97
C HIS A 280 -6.22 13.99 8.12
N GLU A 281 -5.44 13.22 7.36
CA GLU A 281 -5.94 12.15 6.50
C GLU A 281 -6.52 10.99 7.32
N TYR A 282 -5.90 10.64 8.46
CA TYR A 282 -6.44 9.66 9.38
C TYR A 282 -7.82 10.06 9.91
N ARG A 283 -8.01 11.32 10.33
CA ARG A 283 -9.33 11.82 10.73
C ARG A 283 -10.35 11.67 9.61
N HIS A 284 -9.98 12.05 8.38
CA HIS A 284 -10.86 11.92 7.21
C HIS A 284 -11.23 10.46 6.97
N ALA A 285 -10.24 9.55 6.93
CA ALA A 285 -10.46 8.13 6.73
C ALA A 285 -11.33 7.51 7.84
N PHE A 286 -11.10 7.88 9.10
CA PHE A 286 -11.87 7.40 10.23
C PHE A 286 -13.37 7.80 10.13
N CYS A 287 -13.65 9.09 9.89
CA CYS A 287 -15.03 9.57 9.73
C CYS A 287 -15.71 8.94 8.52
N TYR A 288 -14.99 8.84 7.39
CA TYR A 288 -15.52 8.25 6.17
C TYR A 288 -15.94 6.78 6.37
N LEU A 289 -15.10 5.98 7.01
CA LEU A 289 -15.40 4.58 7.29
C LEU A 289 -16.51 4.41 8.31
N ALA A 290 -16.60 5.28 9.33
CA ALA A 290 -17.61 5.20 10.37
C ALA A 290 -19.03 5.55 9.88
N GLU A 291 -19.13 6.38 8.84
CA GLU A 291 -20.42 6.90 8.34
C GLU A 291 -20.99 6.09 7.16
N ARG A 292 -20.20 5.26 6.49
CA ARG A 292 -20.65 4.50 5.32
C ARG A 292 -21.32 3.19 5.68
N HIS A 293 -22.52 2.98 5.14
CA HIS A 293 -23.31 1.74 5.32
C HIS A 293 -23.06 0.68 4.24
N ASP A 294 -22.18 0.95 3.28
CA ASP A 294 -21.86 0.12 2.12
C ASP A 294 -20.42 -0.46 2.15
N VAL A 295 -19.81 -0.53 3.34
CA VAL A 295 -18.47 -1.11 3.59
C VAL A 295 -18.59 -2.47 4.30
#